data_d17e098a6db22c4982ed6db998ca3c81
#
_entry.id   d17e098a6db22c4982ed6db998ca3c81
#
_cell.length_a   1.000
_cell.length_b   1.000
_cell.length_c   1.000
_cell.angle_alpha   90.00
_cell.angle_beta   90.00
_cell.angle_gamma   90.00
#
_symmetry.space_group_name_H-M   'P 1'
#
loop_
_entity.id
_entity.type
_entity.pdbx_description
1 polymer ?
#
loop_
_entity_poly.entity_id
_entity_poly.type
_entity_poly.pdbx_seq_one_letter_code
_entity_poly.pdbx_strand_id
1 'polypeptide(L)'
;MPRFILIIFILNFYNVAFSSTKNEIIYKLKQTKNLSFDFIQTINEKNENGSCIIEYPKKIYCTYNNLNQKIIVSNGKSLVIKNQNSGNRYIYPLKKTPLIILLDKKILISKITVLEPRIIDNKYLNFRIFEHNTEINIFFDKKTFDLVGWQTEDIYQNLIITFISSVKINKIIDNNIFNLPIED
;
A
#
# COMPACT_ATOMS: atom_id res chain seq x y z
N MET A 1 28.38 -30.69 32.60
CA MET A 1 27.16 -29.89 32.47
C MET A 1 27.40 -28.49 31.92
N PRO A 2 28.06 -28.25 30.77
CA PRO A 2 28.12 -26.93 30.16
C PRO A 2 27.47 -26.85 28.77
N ARG A 3 26.72 -27.89 28.34
CA ARG A 3 26.18 -27.94 26.96
C ARG A 3 24.77 -27.31 26.78
N PHE A 4 24.06 -27.02 27.88
CA PHE A 4 22.69 -26.50 27.83
C PHE A 4 22.60 -24.95 27.77
N ILE A 5 23.66 -24.25 28.16
CA ILE A 5 23.65 -22.76 28.20
C ILE A 5 23.87 -22.15 26.81
N LEU A 6 24.52 -22.86 25.88
CA LEU A 6 24.81 -22.34 24.54
C LEU A 6 23.58 -22.27 23.60
N ILE A 7 22.56 -23.12 23.84
CA ILE A 7 21.35 -23.19 22.99
C ILE A 7 20.39 -22.03 23.29
N ILE A 8 20.34 -21.54 24.52
CA ILE A 8 19.45 -20.44 24.93
C ILE A 8 19.91 -19.10 24.34
N PHE A 9 21.20 -18.92 24.08
CA PHE A 9 21.75 -17.67 23.55
C PHE A 9 21.47 -17.47 22.05
N ILE A 10 21.30 -18.55 21.27
CA ILE A 10 21.07 -18.49 19.82
C ILE A 10 19.62 -18.08 19.48
N LEU A 11 18.64 -18.40 20.34
CA LEU A 11 17.23 -18.08 20.11
C LEU A 11 16.89 -16.58 20.26
N ASN A 12 17.72 -15.81 20.96
CA ASN A 12 17.48 -14.38 21.18
C ASN A 12 17.94 -13.49 20.02
N PHE A 13 18.81 -13.95 19.11
CA PHE A 13 19.32 -13.13 18.01
C PHE A 13 18.29 -12.89 16.89
N TYR A 14 17.35 -13.80 16.68
CA TYR A 14 16.37 -13.64 15.61
C TYR A 14 15.35 -12.50 15.86
N ASN A 15 14.99 -12.26 17.12
CA ASN A 15 14.03 -11.22 17.47
C ASN A 15 14.57 -9.79 17.30
N VAL A 16 15.87 -9.60 17.47
CA VAL A 16 16.52 -8.27 17.34
C VAL A 16 16.55 -7.79 15.89
N ALA A 17 16.79 -8.71 14.94
CA ALA A 17 16.88 -8.35 13.52
C ALA A 17 15.55 -7.87 12.95
N PHE A 18 14.42 -8.50 13.28
CA PHE A 18 13.10 -8.08 12.81
C PHE A 18 12.62 -6.78 13.47
N SER A 19 12.97 -6.56 14.74
CA SER A 19 12.66 -5.29 15.42
C SER A 19 13.36 -4.12 14.75
N SER A 20 14.61 -4.25 14.34
CA SER A 20 15.35 -3.23 13.59
C SER A 20 14.70 -2.94 12.24
N THR A 21 14.34 -3.98 11.49
CA THR A 21 13.72 -3.90 10.16
C THR A 21 12.36 -3.17 10.21
N LYS A 22 11.49 -3.51 11.16
CA LYS A 22 10.20 -2.83 11.34
C LYS A 22 10.39 -1.35 11.68
N ASN A 23 11.37 -1.02 12.52
CA ASN A 23 11.65 0.36 12.90
C ASN A 23 12.09 1.20 11.71
N GLU A 24 12.89 0.65 10.79
CA GLU A 24 13.29 1.35 9.55
C GLU A 24 12.08 1.63 8.64
N ILE A 25 11.21 0.64 8.43
CA ILE A 25 9.97 0.83 7.65
C ILE A 25 9.10 1.92 8.31
N ILE A 26 8.88 1.83 9.62
CA ILE A 26 8.08 2.81 10.37
C ILE A 26 8.70 4.21 10.29
N TYR A 27 10.02 4.31 10.42
CA TYR A 27 10.73 5.57 10.28
C TYR A 27 10.50 6.20 8.91
N LYS A 28 10.70 5.47 7.81
CA LYS A 28 10.44 5.94 6.45
C LYS A 28 8.99 6.35 6.24
N LEU A 29 8.02 5.55 6.70
CA LEU A 29 6.61 5.90 6.63
C LEU A 29 6.30 7.21 7.37
N LYS A 30 6.88 7.44 8.55
CA LYS A 30 6.70 8.67 9.31
C LYS A 30 7.22 9.90 8.56
N GLN A 31 8.36 9.79 7.89
CA GLN A 31 8.97 10.88 7.12
C GLN A 31 8.25 11.18 5.80
N THR A 32 7.49 10.23 5.26
CA THR A 32 6.80 10.39 3.98
C THR A 32 5.49 11.17 4.17
N LYS A 33 5.39 12.37 3.61
CA LYS A 33 4.15 13.17 3.57
C LYS A 33 3.28 12.77 2.38
N ASN A 34 3.92 12.61 1.24
CA ASN A 34 3.31 12.15 0.00
C ASN A 34 4.28 11.31 -0.81
N LEU A 35 3.74 10.53 -1.75
CA LEU A 35 4.53 9.81 -2.74
C LEU A 35 3.80 9.83 -4.08
N SER A 36 4.56 10.01 -5.17
CA SER A 36 4.11 9.80 -6.54
C SER A 36 4.87 8.64 -7.15
N PHE A 37 4.23 7.83 -7.97
CA PHE A 37 4.80 6.63 -8.54
C PHE A 37 4.06 6.18 -9.79
N ASP A 38 4.73 5.42 -10.63
CA ASP A 38 4.15 4.63 -11.70
C ASP A 38 3.80 3.24 -11.16
N PHE A 39 2.76 2.62 -11.71
CA PHE A 39 2.34 1.29 -11.28
C PHE A 39 2.03 0.36 -12.45
N ILE A 40 2.19 -0.94 -12.18
CA ILE A 40 1.60 -2.03 -12.97
C ILE A 40 0.68 -2.79 -12.02
N GLN A 41 -0.58 -2.95 -12.45
CA GLN A 41 -1.61 -3.66 -11.71
C GLN A 41 -2.08 -4.86 -12.52
N THR A 42 -2.07 -6.04 -11.91
CA THR A 42 -2.56 -7.28 -12.52
C THR A 42 -3.89 -7.68 -11.89
N ILE A 43 -4.92 -7.89 -12.71
CA ILE A 43 -6.25 -8.37 -12.32
C ILE A 43 -6.64 -9.47 -13.31
N ASN A 44 -6.87 -10.70 -12.83
CA ASN A 44 -7.26 -11.82 -13.71
C ASN A 44 -6.34 -11.93 -14.93
N GLU A 45 -5.03 -11.96 -14.71
CA GLU A 45 -3.99 -12.08 -15.76
C GLU A 45 -3.90 -10.87 -16.72
N LYS A 46 -4.76 -9.86 -16.57
CA LYS A 46 -4.70 -8.62 -17.36
C LYS A 46 -3.90 -7.58 -16.62
N ASN A 47 -2.99 -6.94 -17.35
CA ASN A 47 -2.19 -5.85 -16.82
C ASN A 47 -2.80 -4.50 -17.19
N GLU A 48 -2.94 -3.64 -16.20
CA GLU A 48 -3.19 -2.22 -16.34
C GLU A 48 -1.98 -1.46 -15.80
N ASN A 49 -1.69 -0.30 -16.33
CA ASN A 49 -0.64 0.57 -15.85
C ASN A 49 -1.12 2.01 -15.73
N GLY A 50 -0.37 2.82 -15.03
CA GLY A 50 -0.69 4.21 -14.83
C GLY A 50 0.23 4.86 -13.80
N SER A 51 -0.18 6.02 -13.31
CA SER A 51 0.55 6.77 -12.29
C SER A 51 -0.38 7.17 -11.15
N CYS A 52 0.15 7.18 -9.94
CA CYS A 52 -0.59 7.59 -8.75
C CYS A 52 0.17 8.62 -7.94
N ILE A 53 -0.60 9.42 -7.20
CA ILE A 53 -0.13 10.29 -6.14
C ILE A 53 -0.91 9.96 -4.89
N ILE A 54 -0.20 9.64 -3.81
CA ILE A 54 -0.77 9.48 -2.46
C ILE A 54 -0.32 10.68 -1.63
N GLU A 55 -1.27 11.34 -0.96
CA GLU A 55 -1.00 12.31 0.08
C GLU A 55 -1.61 11.85 1.40
N TYR A 56 -0.76 11.68 2.38
CA TYR A 56 -1.19 11.30 3.72
C TYR A 56 -1.77 12.49 4.49
N PRO A 57 -2.86 12.25 5.23
CA PRO A 57 -3.59 10.99 5.34
C PRO A 57 -4.69 10.84 4.28
N LYS A 58 -4.89 9.63 3.81
CA LYS A 58 -6.13 9.13 3.15
C LYS A 58 -6.45 9.65 1.76
N LYS A 59 -5.60 10.47 1.14
CA LYS A 59 -5.84 10.97 -0.21
C LYS A 59 -5.05 10.16 -1.23
N ILE A 60 -5.66 9.87 -2.37
CA ILE A 60 -5.03 9.26 -3.53
C ILE A 60 -5.64 9.81 -4.81
N TYR A 61 -4.81 9.97 -5.82
CA TYR A 61 -5.21 10.25 -7.19
C TYR A 61 -4.42 9.35 -8.12
N CYS A 62 -5.11 8.53 -8.92
CA CYS A 62 -4.50 7.65 -9.92
C CYS A 62 -5.12 7.87 -11.29
N THR A 63 -4.29 7.85 -12.31
CA THR A 63 -4.68 7.82 -13.72
C THR A 63 -4.21 6.50 -14.32
N TYR A 64 -5.08 5.87 -15.12
CA TYR A 64 -4.80 4.62 -15.81
C TYR A 64 -4.61 4.86 -17.30
N ASN A 65 -3.58 4.26 -17.87
CA ASN A 65 -3.27 4.31 -19.30
C ASN A 65 -4.08 3.24 -20.06
N ASN A 66 -5.40 3.29 -19.96
CA ASN A 66 -6.30 2.37 -20.65
C ASN A 66 -7.29 3.12 -21.53
N LEU A 67 -7.98 2.39 -22.43
CA LEU A 67 -8.94 2.98 -23.37
C LEU A 67 -10.07 3.76 -22.68
N ASN A 68 -10.43 3.38 -21.46
CA ASN A 68 -11.49 4.03 -20.69
C ASN A 68 -11.02 5.28 -19.93
N GLN A 69 -9.71 5.57 -19.94
CA GLN A 69 -9.12 6.67 -19.15
C GLN A 69 -9.63 6.67 -17.70
N LYS A 70 -9.54 5.47 -17.08
CA LYS A 70 -9.99 5.29 -15.70
C LYS A 70 -9.18 6.16 -14.75
N ILE A 71 -9.87 6.81 -13.81
CA ILE A 71 -9.26 7.53 -12.69
C ILE A 71 -9.78 6.98 -11.37
N ILE A 72 -8.93 7.03 -10.35
CA ILE A 72 -9.30 6.72 -8.96
C ILE A 72 -8.92 7.93 -8.11
N VAL A 73 -9.89 8.45 -7.35
CA VAL A 73 -9.68 9.62 -6.50
C VAL A 73 -10.23 9.35 -5.10
N SER A 74 -9.46 9.69 -4.08
CA SER A 74 -9.98 9.78 -2.71
C SER A 74 -9.65 11.13 -2.10
N ASN A 75 -10.67 11.75 -1.49
CA ASN A 75 -10.55 12.98 -0.70
C ASN A 75 -10.34 12.72 0.81
N GLY A 76 -10.14 11.44 1.19
CA GLY A 76 -10.00 11.01 2.58
C GLY A 76 -11.29 10.47 3.22
N LYS A 77 -12.45 10.68 2.61
CA LYS A 77 -13.76 10.16 3.07
C LYS A 77 -14.34 9.16 2.09
N SER A 78 -14.37 9.52 0.82
CA SER A 78 -14.90 8.70 -0.27
C SER A 78 -13.78 8.33 -1.24
N LEU A 79 -13.92 7.17 -1.86
CA LEU A 79 -13.13 6.70 -2.99
C LEU A 79 -14.06 6.70 -4.21
N VAL A 80 -13.65 7.38 -5.26
CA VAL A 80 -14.37 7.44 -6.54
C VAL A 80 -13.54 6.76 -7.60
N ILE A 81 -14.18 5.90 -8.39
CA ILE A 81 -13.66 5.33 -9.62
C ILE A 81 -14.50 5.89 -10.76
N LYS A 82 -13.90 6.63 -11.69
CA LYS A 82 -14.60 7.19 -12.86
C LYS A 82 -13.89 6.74 -14.14
N ASN A 83 -14.66 6.28 -15.11
CA ASN A 83 -14.22 6.07 -16.49
C ASN A 83 -14.55 7.34 -17.27
N GLN A 84 -13.55 8.10 -17.70
CA GLN A 84 -13.77 9.41 -18.33
C GLN A 84 -14.49 9.30 -19.66
N ASN A 85 -14.21 8.26 -20.46
CA ASN A 85 -14.82 8.09 -21.77
C ASN A 85 -16.28 7.63 -21.72
N SER A 86 -16.67 6.80 -20.73
CA SER A 86 -18.06 6.34 -20.60
C SER A 86 -18.90 7.15 -19.61
N GLY A 87 -18.26 8.04 -18.84
CA GLY A 87 -18.93 8.76 -17.75
C GLY A 87 -19.26 7.91 -16.52
N ASN A 88 -19.10 6.58 -16.58
CA ASN A 88 -19.46 5.70 -15.47
C ASN A 88 -18.64 6.05 -14.22
N ARG A 89 -19.36 6.21 -13.08
CA ARG A 89 -18.79 6.62 -11.81
C ARG A 89 -19.29 5.73 -10.69
N TYR A 90 -18.37 5.27 -9.85
CA TYR A 90 -18.66 4.46 -8.68
C TYR A 90 -18.08 5.14 -7.44
N ILE A 91 -18.87 5.23 -6.38
CA ILE A 91 -18.50 5.89 -5.13
C ILE A 91 -18.55 4.88 -3.98
N TYR A 92 -17.46 4.79 -3.23
CA TYR A 92 -17.34 3.93 -2.08
C TYR A 92 -16.91 4.74 -0.85
N PRO A 93 -17.46 4.47 0.34
CA PRO A 93 -16.85 4.97 1.55
C PRO A 93 -15.43 4.40 1.69
N LEU A 94 -14.41 5.27 1.76
CA LEU A 94 -13.00 4.81 1.79
C LEU A 94 -12.75 3.81 2.93
N LYS A 95 -13.37 4.00 4.09
CA LYS A 95 -13.26 3.12 5.25
C LYS A 95 -13.75 1.68 5.03
N LYS A 96 -14.53 1.44 3.96
CA LYS A 96 -15.01 0.10 3.55
C LYS A 96 -14.16 -0.54 2.46
N THR A 97 -13.06 0.07 2.09
CA THR A 97 -12.12 -0.46 1.07
C THR A 97 -10.80 -0.87 1.71
N PRO A 98 -10.10 -1.89 1.18
CA PRO A 98 -8.78 -2.27 1.68
C PRO A 98 -7.76 -1.13 1.63
N LEU A 99 -7.93 -0.18 0.70
CA LEU A 99 -7.03 0.97 0.53
C LEU A 99 -6.94 1.87 1.76
N ILE A 100 -7.93 1.85 2.66
CA ILE A 100 -7.85 2.61 3.92
C ILE A 100 -6.60 2.25 4.73
N ILE A 101 -6.19 0.99 4.72
CA ILE A 101 -5.02 0.51 5.45
C ILE A 101 -3.75 1.13 4.89
N LEU A 102 -3.62 1.17 3.56
CA LEU A 102 -2.46 1.76 2.88
C LEU A 102 -2.44 3.29 3.02
N LEU A 103 -3.62 3.93 2.91
CA LEU A 103 -3.73 5.39 2.86
C LEU A 103 -3.77 6.05 4.24
N ASP A 104 -4.05 5.31 5.31
CA ASP A 104 -3.97 5.81 6.68
C ASP A 104 -2.70 5.32 7.38
N LYS A 105 -1.65 6.16 7.38
CA LYS A 105 -0.37 5.81 8.02
C LYS A 105 -0.50 5.40 9.49
N LYS A 106 -1.48 5.94 10.23
CA LYS A 106 -1.66 5.57 11.64
C LYS A 106 -2.10 4.10 11.74
N ILE A 107 -3.04 3.69 10.89
CA ILE A 107 -3.47 2.28 10.80
C ILE A 107 -2.28 1.42 10.35
N LEU A 108 -1.63 1.77 9.24
CA LEU A 108 -0.53 1.00 8.69
C LEU A 108 0.60 0.80 9.71
N ILE A 109 1.07 1.88 10.34
CA ILE A 109 2.14 1.82 11.34
C ILE A 109 1.71 0.98 12.55
N SER A 110 0.49 1.12 13.06
CA SER A 110 0.00 0.33 14.19
C SER A 110 0.01 -1.17 13.89
N LYS A 111 -0.36 -1.55 12.65
CA LYS A 111 -0.33 -2.96 12.22
C LYS A 111 1.10 -3.47 12.04
N ILE A 112 1.98 -2.72 11.39
CA ILE A 112 3.40 -3.10 11.22
C ILE A 112 4.09 -3.29 12.58
N THR A 113 3.75 -2.47 13.58
CA THR A 113 4.35 -2.56 14.91
C THR A 113 4.11 -3.93 15.57
N VAL A 114 2.91 -4.49 15.41
CA VAL A 114 2.50 -5.74 16.10
C VAL A 114 2.66 -7.00 15.25
N LEU A 115 2.72 -6.87 13.93
CA LEU A 115 2.85 -8.01 13.02
C LEU A 115 4.32 -8.33 12.74
N GLU A 116 4.59 -9.62 12.49
CA GLU A 116 5.87 -10.05 11.96
C GLU A 116 5.79 -10.19 10.43
N PRO A 117 6.77 -9.64 9.69
CA PRO A 117 6.78 -9.75 8.24
C PRO A 117 7.14 -11.16 7.79
N ARG A 118 6.52 -11.62 6.71
CA ARG A 118 6.98 -12.79 5.96
C ARG A 118 8.04 -12.36 4.95
N ILE A 119 9.06 -13.16 4.75
CA ILE A 119 10.05 -12.94 3.70
C ILE A 119 9.59 -13.69 2.45
N ILE A 120 9.40 -12.97 1.34
CA ILE A 120 9.02 -13.52 0.05
C ILE A 120 10.21 -13.41 -0.89
N ASP A 121 10.59 -14.53 -1.53
CA ASP A 121 11.67 -14.65 -2.53
C ASP A 121 13.01 -14.04 -2.07
N ASN A 122 13.25 -14.04 -0.75
CA ASN A 122 14.39 -13.38 -0.12
C ASN A 122 14.57 -11.89 -0.51
N LYS A 123 13.57 -11.28 -1.11
CA LYS A 123 13.56 -9.93 -1.69
C LYS A 123 12.59 -8.98 -1.00
N TYR A 124 11.43 -9.48 -0.58
CA TYR A 124 10.37 -8.65 -0.03
C TYR A 124 10.04 -8.99 1.41
N LEU A 125 9.66 -7.97 2.17
CA LEU A 125 9.04 -8.07 3.48
C LEU A 125 7.54 -7.86 3.28
N ASN A 126 6.74 -8.88 3.56
CA ASN A 126 5.30 -8.86 3.37
C ASN A 126 4.58 -8.82 4.72
N PHE A 127 3.71 -7.82 4.88
CA PHE A 127 2.79 -7.72 6.00
C PHE A 127 1.38 -8.06 5.51
N ARG A 128 0.80 -9.13 6.06
CA ARG A 128 -0.58 -9.52 5.82
C ARG A 128 -1.46 -8.88 6.89
N ILE A 129 -2.30 -7.96 6.49
CA ILE A 129 -3.10 -7.12 7.38
C ILE A 129 -4.58 -7.39 7.15
N PHE A 130 -5.29 -7.68 8.23
CA PHE A 130 -6.75 -7.81 8.26
C PHE A 130 -7.34 -6.61 8.99
N GLU A 131 -8.35 -5.99 8.39
CA GLU A 131 -9.10 -4.88 8.97
C GLU A 131 -10.51 -4.83 8.39
N HIS A 132 -11.54 -4.75 9.26
CA HIS A 132 -12.95 -4.62 8.84
C HIS A 132 -13.39 -5.62 7.74
N ASN A 133 -13.04 -6.91 7.89
CA ASN A 133 -13.31 -7.98 6.93
C ASN A 133 -12.62 -7.80 5.56
N THR A 134 -11.62 -6.98 5.48
CA THR A 134 -10.78 -6.85 4.28
C THR A 134 -9.34 -7.29 4.58
N GLU A 135 -8.70 -7.88 3.58
CA GLU A 135 -7.30 -8.25 3.63
C GLU A 135 -6.49 -7.40 2.66
N ILE A 136 -5.32 -6.96 3.11
CA ILE A 136 -4.29 -6.39 2.25
C ILE A 136 -2.95 -6.99 2.59
N ASN A 137 -2.20 -7.40 1.58
CA ASN A 137 -0.80 -7.76 1.69
C ASN A 137 0.04 -6.58 1.21
N ILE A 138 0.90 -6.04 2.06
CA ILE A 138 1.76 -4.88 1.72
C ILE A 138 3.20 -5.37 1.67
N PHE A 139 3.90 -4.99 0.60
CA PHE A 139 5.26 -5.42 0.33
C PHE A 139 6.23 -4.25 0.42
N PHE A 140 7.31 -4.47 1.17
CA PHE A 140 8.46 -3.57 1.23
C PHE A 140 9.70 -4.28 0.68
N ASP A 141 10.59 -3.55 0.04
CA ASP A 141 11.89 -4.08 -0.35
C ASP A 141 12.71 -4.42 0.91
N LYS A 142 13.30 -5.61 0.95
CA LYS A 142 14.04 -6.10 2.12
C LYS A 142 15.34 -5.35 2.39
N LYS A 143 15.93 -4.73 1.36
CA LYS A 143 17.21 -4.00 1.47
C LYS A 143 16.98 -2.51 1.74
N THR A 144 16.07 -1.91 1.01
CA THR A 144 15.82 -0.47 1.09
C THR A 144 14.68 -0.10 2.03
N PHE A 145 13.80 -1.06 2.41
CA PHE A 145 12.61 -0.85 3.23
C PHE A 145 11.57 0.10 2.61
N ASP A 146 11.66 0.34 1.32
CA ASP A 146 10.70 1.16 0.58
C ASP A 146 9.47 0.34 0.23
N LEU A 147 8.30 0.99 0.18
CA LEU A 147 7.07 0.39 -0.34
C LEU A 147 7.28 0.02 -1.81
N VAL A 148 7.00 -1.22 -2.18
CA VAL A 148 7.12 -1.72 -3.55
C VAL A 148 5.81 -2.20 -4.15
N GLY A 149 4.75 -2.33 -3.34
CA GLY A 149 3.46 -2.73 -3.85
C GLY A 149 2.54 -3.29 -2.78
N TRP A 150 1.37 -3.71 -3.23
CA TRP A 150 0.37 -4.35 -2.39
C TRP A 150 -0.51 -5.29 -3.20
N GLN A 151 -1.22 -6.16 -2.49
CA GLN A 151 -2.18 -7.11 -3.03
C GLN A 151 -3.48 -7.00 -2.23
N THR A 152 -4.60 -6.94 -2.93
CA THR A 152 -5.95 -6.91 -2.37
C THR A 152 -6.87 -7.84 -3.17
N GLU A 153 -8.11 -7.95 -2.74
CA GLU A 153 -9.19 -8.53 -3.53
C GLU A 153 -10.26 -7.48 -3.84
N ASP A 154 -10.89 -7.59 -5.00
CA ASP A 154 -12.08 -6.80 -5.33
C ASP A 154 -13.36 -7.44 -4.75
N ILE A 155 -14.51 -6.80 -5.00
CA ILE A 155 -15.81 -7.28 -4.53
C ILE A 155 -16.25 -8.63 -5.14
N TYR A 156 -15.60 -9.06 -6.22
CA TYR A 156 -15.80 -10.34 -6.89
C TYR A 156 -14.76 -11.38 -6.50
N GLN A 157 -13.92 -11.09 -5.48
CA GLN A 157 -12.80 -11.92 -5.02
C GLN A 157 -11.69 -12.11 -6.07
N ASN A 158 -11.64 -11.23 -7.06
CA ASN A 158 -10.51 -11.21 -7.99
C ASN A 158 -9.27 -10.65 -7.29
N LEU A 159 -8.17 -11.37 -7.43
CA LEU A 159 -6.90 -10.94 -6.90
C LEU A 159 -6.37 -9.74 -7.69
N ILE A 160 -6.07 -8.66 -6.98
CA ILE A 160 -5.47 -7.44 -7.51
C ILE A 160 -4.07 -7.30 -6.94
N ILE A 161 -3.06 -7.36 -7.80
CA ILE A 161 -1.65 -7.17 -7.41
C ILE A 161 -1.17 -5.87 -8.05
N THR A 162 -0.65 -4.96 -7.25
CA THR A 162 -0.10 -3.68 -7.70
C THR A 162 1.37 -3.58 -7.31
N PHE A 163 2.25 -3.46 -8.30
CA PHE A 163 3.66 -3.11 -8.11
C PHE A 163 3.89 -1.66 -8.51
N ILE A 164 4.74 -0.96 -7.74
CA ILE A 164 5.06 0.44 -7.98
C ILE A 164 6.53 0.62 -8.36
N SER A 165 6.79 1.66 -9.14
CA SER A 165 8.12 2.05 -9.61
C SER A 165 8.25 3.57 -9.70
N SER A 166 9.44 4.08 -10.02
CA SER A 166 9.69 5.53 -10.20
C SER A 166 9.26 6.37 -8.99
N VAL A 167 9.35 5.83 -7.78
CA VAL A 167 8.81 6.47 -6.56
C VAL A 167 9.55 7.78 -6.26
N LYS A 168 8.79 8.85 -6.08
CA LYS A 168 9.26 10.17 -5.61
C LYS A 168 8.49 10.55 -4.36
N ILE A 169 9.17 10.96 -3.30
CA ILE A 169 8.55 11.32 -2.01
C ILE A 169 8.64 12.83 -1.76
N ASN A 170 7.68 13.33 -0.97
CA ASN A 170 7.67 14.68 -0.42
C ASN A 170 7.79 15.79 -1.47
N LYS A 171 7.13 15.61 -2.61
CA LYS A 171 7.06 16.63 -3.66
C LYS A 171 5.95 17.65 -3.37
N ILE A 172 6.06 18.83 -3.98
CA ILE A 172 4.96 19.81 -3.97
C ILE A 172 3.83 19.24 -4.84
N ILE A 173 2.63 19.19 -4.28
CA ILE A 173 1.43 18.64 -4.93
C ILE A 173 0.33 19.71 -4.93
N ASP A 174 -0.35 19.84 -6.07
CA ASP A 174 -1.61 20.59 -6.12
C ASP A 174 -2.72 19.78 -5.44
N ASN A 175 -3.23 20.29 -4.33
CA ASN A 175 -4.27 19.62 -3.57
C ASN A 175 -5.62 19.49 -4.31
N ASN A 176 -5.83 20.27 -5.36
CA ASN A 176 -7.06 20.22 -6.16
C ASN A 176 -7.25 18.89 -6.89
N ILE A 177 -6.16 18.14 -7.16
CA ILE A 177 -6.23 16.83 -7.81
C ILE A 177 -7.03 15.80 -7.00
N PHE A 178 -7.18 16.01 -5.68
CA PHE A 178 -7.94 15.13 -4.79
C PHE A 178 -9.41 15.51 -4.66
N ASN A 179 -9.86 16.55 -5.37
CA ASN A 179 -11.27 16.88 -5.47
C ASN A 179 -11.98 15.75 -6.21
N LEU A 180 -13.13 15.31 -5.64
CA LEU A 180 -13.89 14.25 -6.27
C LEU A 180 -14.45 14.78 -7.60
N PRO A 181 -14.38 13.98 -8.69
CA PRO A 181 -14.98 14.37 -9.96
C PRO A 181 -16.49 14.58 -9.76
N ILE A 182 -17.00 15.71 -10.28
CA ILE A 182 -18.42 16.09 -10.24
C ILE A 182 -19.19 15.15 -11.18
N GLU A 183 -20.48 14.96 -10.92
CA GLU A 183 -21.40 14.37 -11.89
C GLU A 183 -21.59 15.39 -13.03
N ASP A 184 -21.38 14.94 -14.26
CA ASP A 184 -21.66 15.68 -15.47
C ASP A 184 -23.16 15.61 -15.76
#